data_78fbd508841297f7942a879137aa3f2e
#
_entry.id   78fbd508841297f7942a879137aa3f2e
#
_cell.length_a   1.000
_cell.length_b   1.000
_cell.length_c   1.000
_cell.angle_alpha   90.00
_cell.angle_beta   90.00
_cell.angle_gamma   90.00
#
_symmetry.space_group_name_H-M   'P 1'
#
loop_
_entity.id
_entity.type
_entity.pdbx_description
1 polymer ?
#
loop_
_entity_poly.entity_id
_entity_poly.type
_entity_poly.pdbx_seq_one_letter_code
_entity_poly.pdbx_strand_id
1 'polypeptide(L)'
;MTSMPPTDSAAFYATFIERNEGLLTAEEQRVLRSRRFVIAGCGSTGGACVMPLVRSGAEHLVLLDPGEYDLNNLNRQDASLAEVGQNKAVVQANHVFAVNPFAEVEVHADGVLPATIGGLLRPGDIVIDAVDVTTRSGVEAKLALHSAACTLRLQVLTAYDIGTTQYLELFDYRHERRPLRGLAPPHPTPDQLLRALIPVRALPRRIFGVLRQRASEPDRSLPQLMMTSTLLGALVVPYLLRVALGRPVRRRLWLDVEQPLRPASQQVLELIGCLIGIVRLWSALRKARPSHV
;
A
#
# COMPACT_ATOMS: atom_id res chain seq x y z
N MET A 1 20.82 -26.57 21.07
CA MET A 1 21.14 -25.44 21.97
C MET A 1 20.62 -24.19 21.28
N THR A 2 19.49 -23.66 21.73
CA THR A 2 19.02 -22.35 21.28
C THR A 2 19.90 -21.30 21.94
N SER A 3 20.82 -20.69 21.17
CA SER A 3 21.56 -19.52 21.64
C SER A 3 20.57 -18.42 21.99
N MET A 4 20.71 -17.83 23.17
CA MET A 4 19.93 -16.63 23.51
C MET A 4 20.21 -15.53 22.46
N PRO A 5 19.19 -14.75 22.06
CA PRO A 5 19.42 -13.66 21.14
C PRO A 5 20.44 -12.67 21.75
N PRO A 6 21.29 -12.04 20.91
CA PRO A 6 22.21 -11.02 21.38
C PRO A 6 21.49 -9.90 22.11
N THR A 7 22.06 -9.44 23.22
CA THR A 7 21.51 -8.33 24.03
C THR A 7 21.95 -6.95 23.51
N ASP A 8 22.94 -6.91 22.63
CA ASP A 8 23.42 -5.72 21.96
C ASP A 8 22.79 -5.56 20.57
N SER A 9 22.29 -4.38 20.29
CA SER A 9 21.59 -4.04 19.03
C SER A 9 22.44 -4.27 17.78
N ALA A 10 23.75 -3.96 17.83
CA ALA A 10 24.63 -4.13 16.68
C ALA A 10 24.89 -5.62 16.38
N ALA A 11 25.15 -6.41 17.42
CA ALA A 11 25.36 -7.86 17.30
C ALA A 11 24.06 -8.56 16.88
N PHE A 12 22.92 -8.13 17.43
CA PHE A 12 21.60 -8.61 16.98
C PHE A 12 21.41 -8.34 15.49
N TYR A 13 21.60 -7.08 15.06
CA TYR A 13 21.39 -6.69 13.68
C TYR A 13 22.27 -7.50 12.71
N ALA A 14 23.55 -7.63 13.00
CA ALA A 14 24.47 -8.40 12.16
C ALA A 14 24.00 -9.85 11.97
N THR A 15 23.59 -10.52 13.06
CA THR A 15 23.07 -11.89 13.00
C THR A 15 21.71 -11.94 12.28
N PHE A 16 20.84 -10.95 12.53
CA PHE A 16 19.49 -10.89 11.97
C PHE A 16 19.48 -10.81 10.45
N ILE A 17 20.41 -10.06 9.85
CA ILE A 17 20.50 -9.86 8.40
C ILE A 17 21.47 -10.81 7.70
N GLU A 18 22.13 -11.74 8.39
CA GLU A 18 23.14 -12.64 7.83
C GLU A 18 22.72 -13.31 6.52
N ARG A 19 21.44 -13.68 6.40
CA ARG A 19 20.88 -14.31 5.20
C ARG A 19 20.66 -13.35 4.03
N ASN A 20 20.78 -12.05 4.24
CA ASN A 20 20.71 -11.05 3.18
C ASN A 20 22.07 -10.88 2.48
N GLU A 21 23.18 -11.30 3.12
CA GLU A 21 24.53 -11.13 2.60
C GLU A 21 24.70 -11.80 1.24
N GLY A 22 25.35 -11.08 0.33
CA GLY A 22 25.56 -11.53 -1.05
C GLY A 22 24.38 -11.28 -1.99
N LEU A 23 23.17 -11.02 -1.45
CA LEU A 23 21.99 -10.64 -2.23
C LEU A 23 21.68 -9.14 -2.12
N LEU A 24 21.74 -8.60 -0.91
CA LEU A 24 21.71 -7.15 -0.68
C LEU A 24 23.13 -6.64 -0.51
N THR A 25 23.45 -5.53 -1.17
CA THR A 25 24.74 -4.84 -0.97
C THR A 25 24.78 -4.16 0.39
N ALA A 26 25.99 -3.88 0.90
CA ALA A 26 26.18 -3.13 2.15
C ALA A 26 25.50 -1.74 2.10
N GLU A 27 25.42 -1.11 0.91
CA GLU A 27 24.73 0.15 0.72
C GLU A 27 23.22 -0.02 0.85
N GLU A 28 22.63 -1.04 0.22
CA GLU A 28 21.20 -1.36 0.32
C GLU A 28 20.80 -1.68 1.76
N GLN A 29 21.62 -2.47 2.46
CA GLN A 29 21.39 -2.82 3.85
C GLN A 29 21.45 -1.59 4.76
N ARG A 30 22.42 -0.68 4.52
CA ARG A 30 22.53 0.59 5.26
C ARG A 30 21.31 1.49 5.00
N VAL A 31 20.82 1.55 3.76
CA VAL A 31 19.62 2.30 3.41
C VAL A 31 18.40 1.75 4.15
N LEU A 32 18.20 0.43 4.17
CA LEU A 32 17.10 -0.19 4.91
C LEU A 32 17.17 0.17 6.39
N ARG A 33 18.33 0.04 6.99
CA ARG A 33 18.53 0.30 8.42
C ARG A 33 18.26 1.75 8.80
N SER A 34 18.77 2.70 8.01
CA SER A 34 18.79 4.13 8.37
C SER A 34 17.58 4.93 7.89
N ARG A 35 16.80 4.42 6.92
CA ARG A 35 15.65 5.17 6.39
C ARG A 35 14.44 5.03 7.29
N ARG A 36 13.73 6.14 7.46
CA ARG A 36 12.43 6.17 8.13
C ARG A 36 11.35 5.89 7.08
N PHE A 37 10.63 4.77 7.28
CA PHE A 37 9.51 4.34 6.43
C PHE A 37 8.20 4.73 7.11
N VAL A 38 7.42 5.57 6.45
CA VAL A 38 6.11 6.01 6.94
C VAL A 38 5.03 5.20 6.23
N ILE A 39 4.28 4.40 6.96
CA ILE A 39 3.22 3.54 6.44
C ILE A 39 1.89 4.13 6.86
N ALA A 40 1.22 4.76 5.92
CA ALA A 40 -0.09 5.38 6.10
C ALA A 40 -1.19 4.39 5.67
N GLY A 41 -1.88 3.84 6.65
CA GLY A 41 -2.79 2.69 6.52
C GLY A 41 -2.07 1.37 6.78
N CYS A 42 -2.44 0.66 7.85
CA CYS A 42 -1.88 -0.63 8.27
C CYS A 42 -2.85 -1.81 8.00
N GLY A 43 -3.77 -1.64 7.06
CA GLY A 43 -4.69 -2.68 6.63
C GLY A 43 -4.05 -3.70 5.67
N SER A 44 -4.85 -4.22 4.71
CA SER A 44 -4.41 -5.23 3.73
C SER A 44 -3.16 -4.80 2.97
N THR A 45 -3.16 -3.59 2.44
CA THR A 45 -2.09 -3.08 1.57
C THR A 45 -0.86 -2.67 2.38
N GLY A 46 -1.01 -1.76 3.34
CA GLY A 46 0.14 -1.23 4.10
C GLY A 46 0.67 -2.22 5.12
N GLY A 47 -0.19 -2.95 5.82
CA GLY A 47 0.23 -4.00 6.77
C GLY A 47 1.11 -5.07 6.10
N ALA A 48 0.80 -5.45 4.85
CA ALA A 48 1.63 -6.37 4.07
C ALA A 48 3.05 -5.87 3.79
N CYS A 49 3.32 -4.56 3.92
CA CYS A 49 4.64 -3.97 3.73
C CYS A 49 5.52 -4.01 5.01
N VAL A 50 4.91 -4.05 6.19
CA VAL A 50 5.60 -3.90 7.48
C VAL A 50 6.62 -5.01 7.69
N MET A 51 6.18 -6.27 7.72
CA MET A 51 7.06 -7.40 7.99
C MET A 51 8.16 -7.60 6.93
N PRO A 52 7.92 -7.50 5.62
CA PRO A 52 8.99 -7.55 4.63
C PRO A 52 10.07 -6.49 4.84
N LEU A 53 9.72 -5.25 5.20
CA LEU A 53 10.68 -4.19 5.50
C LEU A 53 11.51 -4.56 6.73
N VAL A 54 10.87 -4.90 7.85
CA VAL A 54 11.55 -5.27 9.11
C VAL A 54 12.46 -6.46 8.91
N ARG A 55 11.95 -7.55 8.32
CA ARG A 55 12.74 -8.78 8.08
C ARG A 55 13.90 -8.60 7.11
N SER A 56 13.84 -7.55 6.27
CA SER A 56 14.97 -7.16 5.42
C SER A 56 15.94 -6.20 6.10
N GLY A 57 15.66 -5.77 7.34
CA GLY A 57 16.56 -4.96 8.15
C GLY A 57 16.19 -3.49 8.30
N ALA A 58 14.93 -3.10 8.03
CA ALA A 58 14.44 -1.77 8.40
C ALA A 58 14.25 -1.67 9.91
N GLU A 59 14.78 -0.61 10.52
CA GLU A 59 14.68 -0.36 11.97
C GLU A 59 13.82 0.87 12.33
N HIS A 60 13.54 1.78 11.39
CA HIS A 60 12.80 3.01 11.68
C HIS A 60 11.47 3.04 10.91
N LEU A 61 10.35 2.86 11.62
CA LEU A 61 9.02 2.82 11.05
C LEU A 61 8.10 3.85 11.73
N VAL A 62 7.16 4.39 10.95
CA VAL A 62 6.02 5.17 11.44
C VAL A 62 4.75 4.51 10.92
N LEU A 63 3.89 4.08 11.81
CA LEU A 63 2.67 3.35 11.49
C LEU A 63 1.44 4.21 11.82
N LEU A 64 0.62 4.49 10.80
CA LEU A 64 -0.57 5.33 10.96
C LEU A 64 -1.80 4.56 10.50
N ASP A 65 -2.72 4.25 11.41
CA ASP A 65 -4.03 3.65 11.07
C ASP A 65 -5.05 3.94 12.17
N PRO A 66 -6.23 4.52 11.87
CA PRO A 66 -7.28 4.77 12.86
C PRO A 66 -8.18 3.56 13.09
N GLY A 67 -8.08 2.52 12.26
CA GLY A 67 -8.98 1.37 12.28
C GLY A 67 -8.55 0.29 13.25
N GLU A 68 -9.54 -0.51 13.66
CA GLU A 68 -9.36 -1.74 14.41
C GLU A 68 -9.49 -2.95 13.49
N TYR A 69 -8.95 -4.10 13.91
CA TYR A 69 -9.16 -5.34 13.18
C TYR A 69 -10.55 -5.90 13.41
N ASP A 70 -11.25 -6.18 12.32
CA ASP A 70 -12.50 -6.94 12.32
C ASP A 70 -12.28 -8.39 11.93
N LEU A 71 -13.20 -9.28 12.29
CA LEU A 71 -13.14 -10.70 11.93
C LEU A 71 -13.00 -10.89 10.40
N ASN A 72 -13.70 -10.09 9.60
CA ASN A 72 -13.62 -10.16 8.14
C ASN A 72 -12.29 -9.64 7.55
N ASN A 73 -11.42 -9.04 8.36
CA ASN A 73 -10.10 -8.62 7.93
C ASN A 73 -9.10 -9.78 7.91
N LEU A 74 -9.30 -10.79 8.76
CA LEU A 74 -8.37 -11.91 8.94
C LEU A 74 -8.16 -12.75 7.68
N ASN A 75 -9.05 -12.66 6.70
CA ASN A 75 -8.88 -13.36 5.42
C ASN A 75 -7.75 -12.78 4.54
N ARG A 76 -7.25 -11.55 4.85
CA ARG A 76 -6.28 -10.85 3.99
C ARG A 76 -5.32 -9.90 4.71
N GLN A 77 -5.55 -9.58 5.97
CA GLN A 77 -4.69 -8.71 6.77
C GLN A 77 -3.89 -9.54 7.77
N ASP A 78 -2.70 -9.07 8.10
CA ASP A 78 -1.78 -9.76 8.99
C ASP A 78 -2.17 -9.53 10.46
N ALA A 79 -3.15 -10.30 10.90
CA ALA A 79 -3.62 -10.32 12.28
C ALA A 79 -4.20 -11.69 12.64
N SER A 80 -4.17 -12.02 13.91
CA SER A 80 -4.76 -13.22 14.50
C SER A 80 -6.15 -12.95 15.08
N LEU A 81 -6.87 -14.02 15.43
CA LEU A 81 -8.17 -13.91 16.09
C LEU A 81 -8.10 -13.17 17.44
N ALA A 82 -6.97 -13.29 18.15
CA ALA A 82 -6.75 -12.61 19.44
C ALA A 82 -6.56 -11.10 19.31
N GLU A 83 -6.33 -10.60 18.10
CA GLU A 83 -6.08 -9.19 17.80
C GLU A 83 -7.31 -8.47 17.23
N VAL A 84 -8.42 -9.18 17.06
CA VAL A 84 -9.71 -8.58 16.67
C VAL A 84 -10.14 -7.57 17.73
N GLY A 85 -10.56 -6.37 17.29
CA GLY A 85 -10.91 -5.24 18.16
C GLY A 85 -9.71 -4.37 18.59
N GLN A 86 -8.48 -4.74 18.21
CA GLN A 86 -7.29 -3.92 18.49
C GLN A 86 -6.95 -3.00 17.30
N ASN A 87 -6.37 -1.83 17.60
CA ASN A 87 -5.94 -0.88 16.57
C ASN A 87 -4.85 -1.49 15.68
N LYS A 88 -4.99 -1.32 14.35
CA LYS A 88 -4.11 -1.93 13.35
C LYS A 88 -2.66 -1.48 13.45
N ALA A 89 -2.41 -0.18 13.68
CA ALA A 89 -1.05 0.33 13.80
C ALA A 89 -0.36 -0.21 15.07
N VAL A 90 -1.09 -0.31 16.18
CA VAL A 90 -0.59 -0.88 17.44
C VAL A 90 -0.23 -2.36 17.27
N VAL A 91 -1.11 -3.16 16.67
CA VAL A 91 -0.86 -4.58 16.42
C VAL A 91 0.37 -4.78 15.52
N GLN A 92 0.47 -4.02 14.42
CA GLN A 92 1.64 -4.10 13.55
C GLN A 92 2.93 -3.71 14.28
N ALA A 93 2.91 -2.72 15.17
CA ALA A 93 4.07 -2.39 16.00
C ALA A 93 4.46 -3.54 16.95
N ASN A 94 3.49 -4.23 17.55
CA ASN A 94 3.73 -5.41 18.39
C ASN A 94 4.37 -6.53 17.57
N HIS A 95 3.93 -6.76 16.34
CA HIS A 95 4.55 -7.74 15.43
C HIS A 95 6.00 -7.36 15.10
N VAL A 96 6.27 -6.05 14.88
CA VAL A 96 7.66 -5.57 14.68
C VAL A 96 8.52 -5.89 15.88
N PHE A 97 8.11 -5.54 17.11
CA PHE A 97 8.88 -5.79 18.32
C PHE A 97 9.08 -7.27 18.61
N ALA A 98 8.12 -8.11 18.22
CA ALA A 98 8.26 -9.57 18.35
C ALA A 98 9.34 -10.15 17.41
N VAL A 99 9.72 -9.44 16.34
CA VAL A 99 10.74 -9.83 15.35
C VAL A 99 12.06 -9.11 15.59
N ASN A 100 12.01 -7.80 15.80
CA ASN A 100 13.18 -6.97 16.10
C ASN A 100 12.87 -6.05 17.30
N PRO A 101 13.31 -6.44 18.50
CA PRO A 101 13.04 -5.65 19.72
C PRO A 101 13.82 -4.32 19.78
N PHE A 102 14.79 -4.12 18.87
CA PHE A 102 15.57 -2.88 18.77
C PHE A 102 15.03 -1.92 17.70
N ALA A 103 13.95 -2.27 16.99
CA ALA A 103 13.34 -1.38 16.03
C ALA A 103 12.73 -0.15 16.72
N GLU A 104 12.82 1.00 16.07
CA GLU A 104 12.18 2.24 16.48
C GLU A 104 10.86 2.39 15.71
N VAL A 105 9.74 2.25 16.42
CA VAL A 105 8.41 2.30 15.84
C VAL A 105 7.61 3.42 16.48
N GLU A 106 7.25 4.42 15.68
CA GLU A 106 6.34 5.50 16.06
C GLU A 106 4.92 5.13 15.63
N VAL A 107 3.95 5.11 16.56
CA VAL A 107 2.58 4.67 16.31
C VAL A 107 1.61 5.84 16.41
N HIS A 108 0.79 6.03 15.39
CA HIS A 108 -0.29 7.00 15.34
C HIS A 108 -1.63 6.29 15.15
N ALA A 109 -2.26 5.93 16.26
CA ALA A 109 -3.54 5.22 16.28
C ALA A 109 -4.72 6.06 15.75
N ASP A 110 -4.55 7.37 15.64
CA ASP A 110 -5.53 8.27 15.03
C ASP A 110 -5.42 8.33 13.49
N GLY A 111 -4.41 7.66 12.92
CA GLY A 111 -4.16 7.62 11.49
C GLY A 111 -3.59 8.92 10.92
N VAL A 112 -3.88 9.18 9.64
CA VAL A 112 -3.45 10.39 8.94
C VAL A 112 -4.43 11.52 9.22
N LEU A 113 -4.03 12.46 10.07
CA LEU A 113 -4.83 13.65 10.37
C LEU A 113 -4.37 14.84 9.52
N PRO A 114 -5.27 15.49 8.75
CA PRO A 114 -4.92 16.64 7.92
C PRO A 114 -4.22 17.79 8.70
N ALA A 115 -4.57 17.99 9.96
CA ALA A 115 -4.02 19.04 10.78
C ALA A 115 -2.57 18.79 11.23
N THR A 116 -2.12 17.54 11.36
CA THR A 116 -0.84 17.18 11.98
C THR A 116 0.15 16.50 11.05
N ILE A 117 -0.32 15.93 9.94
CA ILE A 117 0.53 15.15 9.03
C ILE A 117 1.73 15.94 8.50
N GLY A 118 1.58 17.23 8.26
CA GLY A 118 2.68 18.09 7.79
C GLY A 118 3.83 18.24 8.79
N GLY A 119 3.54 18.18 10.10
CA GLY A 119 4.55 18.22 11.16
C GLY A 119 5.13 16.84 11.51
N LEU A 120 4.45 15.75 11.11
CA LEU A 120 4.88 14.39 11.36
C LEU A 120 5.91 13.91 10.33
N LEU A 121 5.71 14.24 9.07
CA LEU A 121 6.63 13.88 7.99
C LEU A 121 7.93 14.66 8.11
N ARG A 122 9.05 14.01 7.79
CA ARG A 122 10.40 14.58 7.86
C ARG A 122 11.09 14.54 6.49
N PRO A 123 11.99 15.47 6.17
CA PRO A 123 12.82 15.38 4.97
C PRO A 123 13.57 14.02 4.92
N GLY A 124 13.49 13.35 3.78
CA GLY A 124 14.13 12.05 3.58
C GLY A 124 13.27 10.84 3.93
N ASP A 125 12.08 11.02 4.49
CA ASP A 125 11.11 9.93 4.66
C ASP A 125 10.76 9.28 3.33
N ILE A 126 10.52 7.97 3.37
CA ILE A 126 9.88 7.24 2.28
C ILE A 126 8.49 6.85 2.75
N VAL A 127 7.47 7.31 2.03
CA VAL A 127 6.08 7.12 2.41
C VAL A 127 5.45 5.99 1.59
N ILE A 128 4.79 5.07 2.28
CA ILE A 128 3.90 4.07 1.69
C ILE A 128 2.48 4.52 1.98
N ASP A 129 1.75 4.88 0.93
CA ASP A 129 0.38 5.34 1.04
C ASP A 129 -0.59 4.19 0.71
N ALA A 130 -1.15 3.63 1.75
CA ALA A 130 -2.19 2.62 1.74
C ALA A 130 -3.49 3.12 2.42
N VAL A 131 -3.69 4.45 2.44
CA VAL A 131 -4.90 5.06 3.01
C VAL A 131 -6.12 4.59 2.24
N ASP A 132 -7.10 4.06 2.98
CA ASP A 132 -8.38 3.65 2.41
C ASP A 132 -9.21 4.87 1.99
N VAL A 133 -9.45 4.98 0.69
CA VAL A 133 -10.21 6.07 0.08
C VAL A 133 -11.66 5.71 -0.22
N THR A 134 -12.19 4.67 0.39
CA THR A 134 -13.61 4.30 0.25
C THR A 134 -14.52 5.18 1.10
N THR A 135 -13.96 5.94 2.04
CA THR A 135 -14.66 6.89 2.89
C THR A 135 -14.23 8.34 2.59
N ARG A 136 -15.06 9.32 3.01
CA ARG A 136 -14.75 10.73 2.85
C ARG A 136 -13.51 11.13 3.68
N SER A 137 -13.42 10.67 4.92
CA SER A 137 -12.27 10.92 5.79
C SER A 137 -10.98 10.35 5.21
N GLY A 138 -11.02 9.18 4.61
CA GLY A 138 -9.88 8.58 3.91
C GLY A 138 -9.45 9.38 2.68
N VAL A 139 -10.38 9.94 1.93
CA VAL A 139 -10.08 10.87 0.83
C VAL A 139 -9.34 12.11 1.36
N GLU A 140 -9.87 12.75 2.41
CA GLU A 140 -9.26 13.92 3.03
C GLU A 140 -7.86 13.62 3.58
N ALA A 141 -7.69 12.47 4.24
CA ALA A 141 -6.41 12.00 4.75
C ALA A 141 -5.38 11.79 3.62
N LYS A 142 -5.76 11.13 2.54
CA LYS A 142 -4.87 10.91 1.38
C LYS A 142 -4.46 12.22 0.72
N LEU A 143 -5.39 13.15 0.52
CA LEU A 143 -5.09 14.47 -0.06
C LEU A 143 -4.11 15.25 0.83
N ALA A 144 -4.31 15.23 2.15
CA ALA A 144 -3.43 15.87 3.12
C ALA A 144 -2.03 15.25 3.14
N LEU A 145 -1.94 13.92 3.16
CA LEU A 145 -0.69 13.16 3.09
C LEU A 145 0.13 13.57 1.86
N HIS A 146 -0.50 13.52 0.68
CA HIS A 146 0.16 13.87 -0.58
C HIS A 146 0.53 15.36 -0.68
N SER A 147 -0.28 16.24 -0.08
CA SER A 147 0.02 17.68 0.00
C SER A 147 1.27 17.93 0.87
N ALA A 148 1.32 17.33 2.05
CA ALA A 148 2.46 17.43 2.96
C ALA A 148 3.74 16.81 2.34
N ALA A 149 3.63 15.62 1.75
CA ALA A 149 4.74 14.96 1.07
C ALA A 149 5.26 15.79 -0.12
N CYS A 150 4.37 16.46 -0.87
CA CYS A 150 4.74 17.34 -1.97
C CYS A 150 5.52 18.57 -1.47
N THR A 151 5.08 19.18 -0.36
CA THR A 151 5.78 20.33 0.27
C THR A 151 7.18 19.94 0.71
N LEU A 152 7.35 18.75 1.29
CA LEU A 152 8.63 18.23 1.79
C LEU A 152 9.46 17.53 0.70
N ARG A 153 8.98 17.48 -0.54
CA ARG A 153 9.63 16.80 -1.68
C ARG A 153 9.95 15.33 -1.42
N LEU A 154 9.04 14.62 -0.79
CA LEU A 154 9.18 13.20 -0.47
C LEU A 154 8.81 12.30 -1.66
N GLN A 155 9.14 11.02 -1.52
CA GLN A 155 8.72 9.96 -2.41
C GLN A 155 7.60 9.17 -1.75
N VAL A 156 6.48 9.03 -2.46
CA VAL A 156 5.28 8.32 -1.98
C VAL A 156 4.99 7.15 -2.91
N LEU A 157 5.04 5.95 -2.38
CA LEU A 157 4.57 4.74 -3.05
C LEU A 157 3.11 4.50 -2.66
N THR A 158 2.20 4.75 -3.59
CA THR A 158 0.78 4.43 -3.40
C THR A 158 0.50 3.05 -3.97
N ALA A 159 -0.26 2.23 -3.24
CA ALA A 159 -0.59 0.88 -3.66
C ALA A 159 -2.09 0.58 -3.52
N TYR A 160 -2.61 -0.29 -4.40
CA TYR A 160 -4.01 -0.69 -4.44
C TYR A 160 -4.15 -2.18 -4.72
N ASP A 161 -4.87 -2.89 -3.86
CA ASP A 161 -5.29 -4.27 -4.06
C ASP A 161 -6.57 -4.30 -4.90
N ILE A 162 -6.49 -4.75 -6.15
CA ILE A 162 -7.62 -4.75 -7.09
C ILE A 162 -7.94 -6.17 -7.53
N GLY A 163 -8.72 -6.89 -6.74
CA GLY A 163 -9.01 -8.30 -7.00
C GLY A 163 -7.74 -9.14 -7.03
N THR A 164 -7.33 -9.64 -8.21
CA THR A 164 -6.08 -10.40 -8.40
C THR A 164 -4.89 -9.53 -8.78
N THR A 165 -5.07 -8.23 -8.97
CA THR A 165 -4.02 -7.31 -9.43
C THR A 165 -3.55 -6.40 -8.31
N GLN A 166 -2.24 -6.39 -8.09
CA GLN A 166 -1.56 -5.38 -7.30
C GLN A 166 -1.18 -4.21 -8.21
N TYR A 167 -1.66 -3.01 -7.91
CA TYR A 167 -1.27 -1.78 -8.61
C TYR A 167 -0.45 -0.89 -7.71
N LEU A 168 0.71 -0.44 -8.21
CA LEU A 168 1.63 0.47 -7.53
C LEU A 168 1.82 1.71 -8.38
N GLU A 169 1.88 2.87 -7.73
CA GLU A 169 2.22 4.14 -8.35
C GLU A 169 3.17 4.95 -7.46
N LEU A 170 4.32 5.34 -8.03
CA LEU A 170 5.28 6.21 -7.36
C LEU A 170 4.99 7.68 -7.70
N PHE A 171 4.77 8.47 -6.68
CA PHE A 171 4.76 9.93 -6.75
C PHE A 171 6.10 10.44 -6.21
N ASP A 172 6.95 10.94 -7.09
CA ASP A 172 8.27 11.47 -6.73
C ASP A 172 8.21 13.00 -6.69
N TYR A 173 7.89 13.55 -5.53
CA TYR A 173 7.74 14.98 -5.34
C TYR A 173 9.05 15.77 -5.38
N ARG A 174 10.19 15.14 -5.52
CA ARG A 174 11.43 15.84 -5.86
C ARG A 174 11.34 16.45 -7.27
N HIS A 175 10.55 15.85 -8.14
CA HIS A 175 10.35 16.23 -9.55
C HIS A 175 8.92 16.66 -9.87
N GLU A 176 7.94 16.26 -9.07
CA GLU A 176 6.52 16.58 -9.25
C GLU A 176 6.11 17.71 -8.31
N ARG A 177 5.39 18.72 -8.83
CA ARG A 177 5.05 19.92 -8.06
C ARG A 177 3.59 20.00 -7.63
N ARG A 178 2.78 19.02 -8.01
CA ARG A 178 1.35 18.98 -7.66
C ARG A 178 1.04 17.69 -6.92
N PRO A 179 0.35 17.77 -5.76
CA PRO A 179 -0.16 16.58 -5.07
C PRO A 179 -0.93 15.70 -6.05
N LEU A 180 -0.71 14.39 -6.00
CA LEU A 180 -1.32 13.40 -6.92
C LEU A 180 -1.20 13.79 -8.41
N ARG A 181 -0.16 14.54 -8.81
CA ARG A 181 0.04 15.13 -10.15
C ARG A 181 -1.12 16.02 -10.63
N GLY A 182 -1.95 16.50 -9.71
CA GLY A 182 -3.17 17.24 -10.06
C GLY A 182 -4.27 16.35 -10.67
N LEU A 183 -4.21 15.04 -10.48
CA LEU A 183 -5.22 14.10 -10.99
C LEU A 183 -6.52 14.16 -10.16
N ALA A 184 -6.42 14.48 -8.87
CA ALA A 184 -7.59 14.60 -8.02
C ALA A 184 -8.42 15.84 -8.41
N PRO A 185 -9.73 15.71 -8.70
CA PRO A 185 -10.59 16.86 -8.89
C PRO A 185 -10.76 17.64 -7.58
N PRO A 186 -11.25 18.88 -7.62
CA PRO A 186 -11.59 19.62 -6.40
C PRO A 186 -12.65 18.87 -5.59
N HIS A 187 -12.42 18.71 -4.27
CA HIS A 187 -13.34 18.03 -3.34
C HIS A 187 -13.88 16.68 -3.87
N PRO A 188 -13.02 15.72 -4.23
CA PRO A 188 -13.44 14.51 -4.88
C PRO A 188 -14.27 13.63 -3.94
N THR A 189 -15.26 12.96 -4.49
CA THR A 189 -15.86 11.79 -3.81
C THR A 189 -14.90 10.60 -3.86
N PRO A 190 -15.09 9.58 -3.00
CA PRO A 190 -14.32 8.35 -3.05
C PRO A 190 -14.22 7.74 -4.46
N ASP A 191 -15.32 7.60 -5.15
CA ASP A 191 -15.37 7.04 -6.52
C ASP A 191 -14.66 7.92 -7.55
N GLN A 192 -14.75 9.24 -7.43
CA GLN A 192 -14.05 10.16 -8.32
C GLN A 192 -12.55 10.06 -8.13
N LEU A 193 -12.07 9.97 -6.88
CA LEU A 193 -10.65 9.84 -6.60
C LEU A 193 -10.10 8.48 -7.09
N LEU A 194 -10.79 7.38 -6.80
CA LEU A 194 -10.39 6.05 -7.29
C LEU A 194 -10.29 6.01 -8.82
N ARG A 195 -11.27 6.57 -9.53
CA ARG A 195 -11.26 6.64 -11.01
C ARG A 195 -10.13 7.51 -11.56
N ALA A 196 -9.73 8.55 -10.83
CA ALA A 196 -8.63 9.42 -11.24
C ALA A 196 -7.26 8.75 -11.05
N LEU A 197 -7.11 7.93 -10.01
CA LEU A 197 -5.84 7.32 -9.62
C LEU A 197 -5.60 5.93 -10.22
N ILE A 198 -6.66 5.12 -10.38
CA ILE A 198 -6.51 3.74 -10.86
C ILE A 198 -6.78 3.68 -12.37
N PRO A 199 -5.75 3.38 -13.19
CA PRO A 199 -5.96 3.27 -14.63
C PRO A 199 -6.76 2.01 -14.97
N VAL A 200 -7.71 2.13 -15.90
CA VAL A 200 -8.61 1.03 -16.31
C VAL A 200 -7.84 -0.24 -16.74
N ARG A 201 -6.64 -0.06 -17.32
CA ARG A 201 -5.77 -1.18 -17.73
C ARG A 201 -5.20 -2.00 -16.56
N ALA A 202 -5.24 -1.48 -15.33
CA ALA A 202 -4.85 -2.21 -14.13
C ALA A 202 -5.99 -3.06 -13.55
N LEU A 203 -7.20 -2.95 -14.10
CA LEU A 203 -8.37 -3.69 -13.62
C LEU A 203 -8.40 -5.11 -14.20
N PRO A 204 -8.34 -6.18 -13.38
CA PRO A 204 -8.49 -7.54 -13.86
C PRO A 204 -9.94 -7.80 -14.30
N ARG A 205 -10.13 -8.74 -15.23
CA ARG A 205 -11.45 -9.06 -15.79
C ARG A 205 -12.52 -9.31 -14.73
N ARG A 206 -12.17 -10.04 -13.67
CA ARG A 206 -13.12 -10.42 -12.61
C ARG A 206 -13.71 -9.23 -11.88
N ILE A 207 -12.97 -8.10 -11.76
CA ILE A 207 -13.44 -6.91 -11.02
C ILE A 207 -14.60 -6.21 -11.71
N PHE A 208 -14.73 -6.32 -13.05
CA PHE A 208 -15.80 -5.63 -13.79
C PHE A 208 -17.20 -6.07 -13.37
N GLY A 209 -17.37 -7.34 -12.97
CA GLY A 209 -18.62 -7.84 -12.40
C GLY A 209 -18.98 -7.12 -11.11
N VAL A 210 -18.02 -7.01 -10.20
CA VAL A 210 -18.18 -6.33 -8.90
C VAL A 210 -18.46 -4.84 -9.08
N LEU A 211 -17.73 -4.17 -9.97
CA LEU A 211 -17.92 -2.75 -10.24
C LEU A 211 -19.30 -2.45 -10.84
N ARG A 212 -19.84 -3.35 -11.65
CA ARG A 212 -21.22 -3.21 -12.15
C ARG A 212 -22.27 -3.37 -11.04
N GLN A 213 -22.08 -4.35 -10.15
CA GLN A 213 -22.97 -4.52 -8.98
C GLN A 213 -22.88 -3.29 -8.07
N ARG A 214 -21.69 -2.77 -7.83
CA ARG A 214 -21.50 -1.55 -7.04
C ARG A 214 -22.15 -0.31 -7.68
N ALA A 215 -22.32 -0.27 -8.98
CA ALA A 215 -23.04 0.83 -9.66
C ALA A 215 -24.54 0.88 -9.28
N SER A 216 -25.15 -0.25 -8.88
CA SER A 216 -26.51 -0.35 -8.35
C SER A 216 -26.56 -0.42 -6.82
N GLU A 217 -25.48 -0.86 -6.18
CA GLU A 217 -25.33 -1.05 -4.72
C GLU A 217 -24.03 -0.33 -4.25
N PRO A 218 -24.07 1.01 -4.05
CA PRO A 218 -22.85 1.81 -3.77
C PRO A 218 -22.09 1.39 -2.51
N ASP A 219 -22.80 0.89 -1.51
CA ASP A 219 -22.23 0.48 -0.21
C ASP A 219 -21.58 -0.91 -0.25
N ARG A 220 -21.65 -1.61 -1.38
CA ARG A 220 -21.02 -2.93 -1.51
C ARG A 220 -19.51 -2.82 -1.40
N SER A 221 -18.91 -3.59 -0.48
CA SER A 221 -17.47 -3.64 -0.28
C SER A 221 -16.74 -4.17 -1.54
N LEU A 222 -15.55 -3.64 -1.80
CA LEU A 222 -14.67 -4.16 -2.85
C LEU A 222 -13.96 -5.42 -2.34
N PRO A 223 -13.95 -6.52 -3.11
CA PRO A 223 -13.26 -7.73 -2.72
C PRO A 223 -11.76 -7.54 -2.77
N GLN A 224 -11.07 -8.05 -1.76
CA GLN A 224 -9.62 -8.08 -1.66
C GLN A 224 -9.18 -9.50 -1.31
N LEU A 225 -8.00 -9.88 -1.78
CA LEU A 225 -7.43 -11.21 -1.59
C LEU A 225 -6.05 -11.09 -0.94
N MET A 226 -5.74 -11.98 0.01
CA MET A 226 -4.44 -12.01 0.67
C MET A 226 -3.27 -12.14 -0.32
N MET A 227 -3.42 -12.96 -1.35
CA MET A 227 -2.37 -13.15 -2.35
C MET A 227 -1.96 -11.85 -3.04
N THR A 228 -2.88 -10.89 -3.20
CA THR A 228 -2.60 -9.60 -3.83
C THR A 228 -1.80 -8.70 -2.91
N SER A 229 -2.17 -8.60 -1.63
CA SER A 229 -1.40 -7.84 -0.64
C SER A 229 -0.04 -8.50 -0.36
N THR A 230 0.04 -9.83 -0.31
CA THR A 230 1.31 -10.56 -0.19
C THR A 230 2.26 -10.27 -1.36
N LEU A 231 1.73 -10.12 -2.58
CA LEU A 231 2.54 -9.72 -3.74
C LEU A 231 3.16 -8.32 -3.54
N LEU A 232 2.43 -7.37 -2.95
CA LEU A 232 3.00 -6.09 -2.57
C LEU A 232 4.13 -6.26 -1.55
N GLY A 233 3.92 -7.08 -0.53
CA GLY A 233 4.95 -7.39 0.46
C GLY A 233 6.24 -7.92 -0.17
N ALA A 234 6.14 -8.78 -1.21
CA ALA A 234 7.29 -9.28 -1.95
C ALA A 234 8.00 -8.20 -2.78
N LEU A 235 7.27 -7.18 -3.23
CA LEU A 235 7.80 -6.14 -4.12
C LEU A 235 8.31 -4.90 -3.38
N VAL A 236 7.81 -4.62 -2.18
CA VAL A 236 8.03 -3.34 -1.49
C VAL A 236 9.50 -3.08 -1.23
N VAL A 237 10.26 -4.04 -0.72
CA VAL A 237 11.67 -3.88 -0.39
C VAL A 237 12.52 -3.58 -1.63
N PRO A 238 12.55 -4.44 -2.68
CA PRO A 238 13.35 -4.16 -3.87
C PRO A 238 12.89 -2.89 -4.60
N TYR A 239 11.60 -2.55 -4.55
CA TYR A 239 11.08 -1.32 -5.13
C TYR A 239 11.60 -0.08 -4.39
N LEU A 240 11.45 -0.04 -3.06
CA LEU A 240 11.86 1.09 -2.23
C LEU A 240 13.39 1.26 -2.18
N LEU A 241 14.15 0.18 -2.22
CA LEU A 241 15.62 0.26 -2.37
C LEU A 241 16.02 0.96 -3.67
N ARG A 242 15.38 0.63 -4.80
CA ARG A 242 15.65 1.33 -6.05
C ARG A 242 15.29 2.82 -5.96
N VAL A 243 14.15 3.13 -5.33
CA VAL A 243 13.68 4.50 -5.10
C VAL A 243 14.67 5.28 -4.22
N ALA A 244 15.09 4.71 -3.09
CA ALA A 244 15.99 5.34 -2.13
C ALA A 244 17.40 5.59 -2.69
N LEU A 245 17.87 4.67 -3.55
CA LEU A 245 19.19 4.74 -4.20
C LEU A 245 19.16 5.52 -5.53
N GLY A 246 18.01 6.11 -5.90
CA GLY A 246 17.87 6.86 -7.16
C GLY A 246 18.02 6.00 -8.41
N ARG A 247 17.87 4.68 -8.29
CA ARG A 247 17.95 3.75 -9.43
C ARG A 247 16.67 3.82 -10.27
N PRO A 248 16.73 3.60 -11.59
CA PRO A 248 15.54 3.58 -12.44
C PRO A 248 14.49 2.59 -11.94
N VAL A 249 13.23 3.03 -11.86
CA VAL A 249 12.08 2.23 -11.45
C VAL A 249 10.87 2.55 -12.31
N ARG A 250 10.02 1.57 -12.57
CA ARG A 250 8.72 1.82 -13.21
C ARG A 250 7.84 2.61 -12.25
N ARG A 251 7.44 3.81 -12.63
CA ARG A 251 6.58 4.65 -11.79
C ARG A 251 5.17 4.10 -11.62
N ARG A 252 4.67 3.35 -12.60
CA ARG A 252 3.41 2.62 -12.57
C ARG A 252 3.66 1.17 -12.86
N LEU A 253 3.24 0.31 -11.96
CA LEU A 253 3.38 -1.13 -12.09
C LEU A 253 2.06 -1.77 -11.68
N TRP A 254 1.58 -2.71 -12.48
CA TRP A 254 0.48 -3.60 -12.10
C TRP A 254 0.87 -5.02 -12.43
N LEU A 255 0.62 -5.91 -11.47
CA LEU A 255 0.93 -7.32 -11.56
C LEU A 255 -0.31 -8.11 -11.15
N ASP A 256 -0.76 -8.98 -12.05
CA ASP A 256 -1.82 -9.93 -11.77
C ASP A 256 -1.19 -11.24 -11.30
N VAL A 257 -1.53 -11.68 -10.08
CA VAL A 257 -0.98 -12.91 -9.47
C VAL A 257 -1.30 -14.17 -10.29
N GLU A 258 -2.35 -14.16 -11.08
CA GLU A 258 -2.73 -15.28 -11.95
C GLU A 258 -2.04 -15.25 -13.32
N GLN A 259 -1.46 -14.11 -13.72
CA GLN A 259 -0.89 -13.94 -15.08
C GLN A 259 0.19 -15.00 -15.40
N PRO A 260 1.15 -15.29 -14.51
CA PRO A 260 2.19 -16.30 -14.79
C PRO A 260 1.64 -17.71 -14.92
N LEU A 261 0.44 -17.98 -14.39
CA LEU A 261 -0.20 -19.28 -14.37
C LEU A 261 -1.04 -19.54 -15.63
N ARG A 262 -1.35 -18.49 -16.41
CA ARG A 262 -2.21 -18.60 -17.59
C ARG A 262 -1.41 -18.97 -18.84
N PRO A 263 -1.79 -20.02 -19.57
CA PRO A 263 -1.27 -20.26 -20.92
C PRO A 263 -1.54 -19.05 -21.86
N ALA A 264 -0.73 -18.88 -22.90
CA ALA A 264 -0.81 -17.76 -23.83
C ALA A 264 -2.24 -17.57 -24.42
N SER A 265 -2.92 -18.66 -24.76
CA SER A 265 -4.30 -18.60 -25.24
C SER A 265 -5.28 -18.00 -24.24
N GLN A 266 -5.11 -18.32 -22.95
CA GLN A 266 -5.95 -17.73 -21.89
C GLN A 266 -5.62 -16.28 -21.62
N GLN A 267 -4.37 -15.85 -21.80
CA GLN A 267 -4.00 -14.42 -21.69
C GLN A 267 -4.73 -13.57 -22.72
N VAL A 268 -4.86 -14.07 -23.95
CA VAL A 268 -5.63 -13.39 -25.02
C VAL A 268 -7.12 -13.31 -24.65
N LEU A 269 -7.71 -14.41 -24.17
CA LEU A 269 -9.12 -14.44 -23.74
C LEU A 269 -9.36 -13.49 -22.56
N GLU A 270 -8.41 -13.36 -21.66
CA GLU A 270 -8.48 -12.43 -20.53
C GLU A 270 -8.49 -10.98 -21.01
N LEU A 271 -7.61 -10.63 -21.96
CA LEU A 271 -7.58 -9.30 -22.57
C LEU A 271 -8.92 -8.96 -23.25
N ILE A 272 -9.46 -9.86 -24.06
CA ILE A 272 -10.77 -9.70 -24.70
C ILE A 272 -11.86 -9.53 -23.63
N GLY A 273 -11.82 -10.36 -22.58
CA GLY A 273 -12.76 -10.26 -21.46
C GLY A 273 -12.69 -8.93 -20.72
N CYS A 274 -11.50 -8.35 -20.55
CA CYS A 274 -11.32 -7.00 -19.99
C CYS A 274 -11.97 -5.94 -20.88
N LEU A 275 -11.75 -5.97 -22.20
CA LEU A 275 -12.37 -5.03 -23.14
C LEU A 275 -13.91 -5.09 -23.09
N ILE A 276 -14.48 -6.28 -23.10
CA ILE A 276 -15.92 -6.49 -22.95
C ILE A 276 -16.41 -5.95 -21.59
N GLY A 277 -15.64 -6.21 -20.53
CA GLY A 277 -15.93 -5.74 -19.18
C GLY A 277 -16.01 -4.21 -19.10
N ILE A 278 -15.08 -3.51 -19.73
CA ILE A 278 -15.04 -2.04 -19.82
C ILE A 278 -16.30 -1.51 -20.48
N VAL A 279 -16.66 -2.05 -21.65
CA VAL A 279 -17.85 -1.61 -22.40
C VAL A 279 -19.12 -1.81 -21.57
N ARG A 280 -19.28 -2.97 -20.94
CA ARG A 280 -20.43 -3.29 -20.09
C ARG A 280 -20.50 -2.40 -18.84
N LEU A 281 -19.36 -2.11 -18.20
CA LEU A 281 -19.30 -1.20 -17.06
C LEU A 281 -19.72 0.22 -17.47
N TRP A 282 -19.20 0.69 -18.60
CA TRP A 282 -19.53 2.02 -19.10
C TRP A 282 -21.03 2.17 -19.41
N SER A 283 -21.64 1.14 -20.02
CA SER A 283 -23.09 1.08 -20.23
C SER A 283 -23.88 1.11 -18.93
N ALA A 284 -23.44 0.37 -17.90
CA ALA A 284 -24.11 0.36 -16.59
C ALA A 284 -24.01 1.74 -15.89
N LEU A 285 -22.84 2.37 -15.92
CA LEU A 285 -22.63 3.70 -15.33
C LEU A 285 -23.44 4.81 -16.03
N ARG A 286 -23.69 4.68 -17.33
CA ARG A 286 -24.58 5.61 -18.07
C ARG A 286 -26.03 5.47 -17.62
N LYS A 287 -26.50 4.23 -17.40
CA LYS A 287 -27.87 3.96 -16.94
C LYS A 287 -28.13 4.39 -15.50
N ALA A 288 -27.08 4.34 -14.64
CA ALA A 288 -27.16 4.72 -13.24
C ALA A 288 -27.09 6.26 -13.01
N ARG A 289 -26.83 7.07 -14.04
CA ARG A 289 -26.92 8.53 -13.92
C ARG A 289 -28.41 8.89 -13.84
N PRO A 290 -28.85 9.63 -12.80
CA PRO A 290 -30.22 10.16 -12.79
C PRO A 290 -30.39 11.03 -14.04
N SER A 291 -31.49 10.81 -14.76
CA SER A 291 -31.96 11.75 -15.78
C SER A 291 -32.20 13.07 -15.07
N HIS A 292 -31.33 14.05 -15.26
CA HIS A 292 -31.63 15.43 -14.89
C HIS A 292 -32.79 15.86 -15.79
N VAL A 293 -34.01 15.86 -15.22
CA VAL A 293 -35.13 16.62 -15.70
C VAL A 293 -35.06 17.99 -15.04
#